data_c8b0c07a536ff75ac726350fdcfdc6dd
#
_entry.id   c8b0c07a536ff75ac726350fdcfdc6dd
#
_cell.length_a   1.000
_cell.length_b   1.000
_cell.length_c   1.000
_cell.angle_alpha   90.00
_cell.angle_beta   90.00
_cell.angle_gamma   90.00
#
_symmetry.space_group_name_H-M   'P 1'
#
loop_
_entity.id
_entity.type
_entity.pdbx_description
1 polymer ?
#
loop_
_entity_poly.entity_id
_entity_poly.type
_entity_poly.pdbx_seq_one_letter_code
_entity_poly.pdbx_strand_id
1 'polypeptide(L)'
;ETTGVRVFMVTPYQGDGIFTDKNLRKALAYMLDNDALAKSYGNSVAAGEPFPPSVPYGHTGQKVTYDPAKSEALFAAAGWKKNAQGMYEKDGKPLTLRFATWGTKTTLYEAIESQLRAGGIDVKMVHVQEPDKVDEVGGFDLLEEDWSVATTNDPYPWLRGMLYSKSGKNTNHSRYASPAFDAIIDEMATALDPAQKDALVMKAAQQIMEDQPSIFLIVPTTTVVGKSNVKNVKIFPLDYYLLTKDITVE
;
A
#
# COMPACT_ATOMS: atom_id res chain seq x y z
N GLU A 1 16.94 -8.97 -13.50
CA GLU A 1 16.24 -8.40 -12.35
C GLU A 1 15.54 -7.10 -12.78
N THR A 2 14.30 -6.90 -12.37
CA THR A 2 13.54 -5.68 -12.64
C THR A 2 12.55 -5.40 -11.52
N THR A 3 12.37 -4.13 -11.17
CA THR A 3 11.33 -3.70 -10.21
C THR A 3 9.95 -3.95 -10.80
N GLY A 4 9.06 -4.57 -10.02
CA GLY A 4 7.71 -4.90 -10.44
C GLY A 4 6.75 -3.71 -10.48
N VAL A 5 5.52 -3.97 -10.88
CA VAL A 5 4.39 -3.02 -10.82
C VAL A 5 3.43 -3.33 -9.68
N ARG A 6 3.74 -4.35 -8.88
CA ARG A 6 2.98 -4.71 -7.69
C ARG A 6 3.48 -3.91 -6.48
N VAL A 7 2.57 -3.32 -5.74
CA VAL A 7 2.89 -2.59 -4.51
C VAL A 7 2.28 -3.32 -3.33
N PHE A 8 3.09 -3.60 -2.31
CA PHE A 8 2.62 -4.11 -1.03
C PHE A 8 2.31 -2.94 -0.11
N MET A 9 1.17 -2.98 0.52
CA MET A 9 0.66 -1.89 1.32
C MET A 9 -0.09 -2.37 2.55
N VAL A 10 -0.24 -1.50 3.52
CA VAL A 10 -1.18 -1.67 4.63
C VAL A 10 -2.31 -0.67 4.44
N THR A 11 -3.53 -1.18 4.44
CA THR A 11 -4.75 -0.42 4.21
C THR A 11 -5.51 -0.24 5.52
N PRO A 12 -5.57 0.99 6.08
CA PRO A 12 -6.36 1.31 7.26
C PRO A 12 -7.86 1.31 6.95
N TYR A 13 -8.67 0.76 7.86
CA TYR A 13 -10.12 0.79 7.75
C TYR A 13 -10.69 2.17 8.09
N GLN A 14 -11.44 2.77 7.18
CA GLN A 14 -11.90 4.17 7.26
C GLN A 14 -13.43 4.30 7.36
N GLY A 15 -14.14 3.18 7.53
CA GLY A 15 -15.61 3.21 7.57
C GLY A 15 -16.17 3.95 8.79
N ASP A 16 -15.80 3.52 9.98
CA ASP A 16 -16.32 4.05 11.25
C ASP A 16 -15.29 3.99 12.41
N GLY A 17 -14.03 3.64 12.10
CA GLY A 17 -12.96 3.50 13.07
C GLY A 17 -12.11 4.76 13.26
N ILE A 18 -11.02 4.59 14.01
CA ILE A 18 -10.07 5.67 14.30
C ILE A 18 -9.39 6.23 13.05
N PHE A 19 -9.29 5.43 11.98
CA PHE A 19 -8.65 5.82 10.73
C PHE A 19 -9.54 6.64 9.78
N THR A 20 -10.71 7.08 10.22
CA THR A 20 -11.41 8.21 9.59
C THR A 20 -10.58 9.49 9.72
N ASP A 21 -9.74 9.59 10.77
CA ASP A 21 -8.77 10.67 10.93
C ASP A 21 -7.53 10.45 10.05
N LYS A 22 -7.33 11.31 9.04
CA LYS A 22 -6.17 11.24 8.15
C LYS A 22 -4.83 11.45 8.84
N ASN A 23 -4.80 12.17 9.98
CA ASN A 23 -3.55 12.34 10.74
C ASN A 23 -3.05 11.01 11.29
N LEU A 24 -3.95 10.11 11.72
CA LEU A 24 -3.56 8.78 12.17
C LEU A 24 -3.04 7.92 11.03
N ARG A 25 -3.64 7.99 9.83
CA ARG A 25 -3.14 7.28 8.66
C ARG A 25 -1.75 7.77 8.25
N LYS A 26 -1.56 9.09 8.21
CA LYS A 26 -0.25 9.72 7.95
C LYS A 26 0.76 9.38 9.06
N ALA A 27 0.34 9.35 10.33
CA ALA A 27 1.21 8.98 11.43
C ALA A 27 1.77 7.57 11.27
N LEU A 28 0.92 6.59 10.93
CA LEU A 28 1.38 5.24 10.63
C LEU A 28 2.34 5.18 9.43
N ALA A 29 2.05 5.94 8.38
CA ALA A 29 2.89 5.97 7.19
C ALA A 29 4.31 6.50 7.50
N TYR A 30 4.45 7.49 8.39
CA TYR A 30 5.76 7.98 8.86
C TYR A 30 6.40 7.10 9.93
N MET A 31 5.63 6.23 10.60
CA MET A 31 6.14 5.30 11.61
C MET A 31 6.85 4.10 10.99
N LEU A 32 6.44 3.67 9.80
CA LEU A 32 6.96 2.47 9.14
C LEU A 32 8.21 2.79 8.31
N ASP A 33 9.30 2.10 8.62
CA ASP A 33 10.57 2.18 7.89
C ASP A 33 10.51 1.25 6.67
N ASN A 34 10.13 1.82 5.53
CA ASN A 34 9.98 1.08 4.28
C ASN A 34 11.32 0.51 3.77
N ASP A 35 12.46 1.17 4.03
CA ASP A 35 13.79 0.67 3.65
C ASP A 35 14.14 -0.58 4.47
N ALA A 36 13.86 -0.56 5.76
CA ALA A 36 14.04 -1.71 6.64
C ALA A 36 13.10 -2.86 6.25
N LEU A 37 11.83 -2.58 5.90
CA LEU A 37 10.88 -3.58 5.42
C LEU A 37 11.33 -4.20 4.10
N ALA A 38 11.79 -3.39 3.14
CA ALA A 38 12.31 -3.88 1.87
C ALA A 38 13.54 -4.78 2.07
N LYS A 39 14.46 -4.39 2.94
CA LYS A 39 15.64 -5.19 3.29
C LYS A 39 15.25 -6.52 3.97
N SER A 40 14.28 -6.50 4.87
CA SER A 40 13.79 -7.70 5.57
C SER A 40 13.08 -8.68 4.62
N TYR A 41 12.26 -8.16 3.72
CA TYR A 41 11.55 -8.97 2.73
C TYR A 41 12.51 -9.57 1.69
N GLY A 42 13.56 -8.83 1.34
CA GLY A 42 14.50 -9.17 0.26
C GLY A 42 13.90 -8.92 -1.14
N ASN A 43 14.72 -8.89 -2.16
CA ASN A 43 14.30 -8.68 -3.55
C ASN A 43 13.15 -7.68 -3.72
N SER A 44 13.30 -6.51 -3.12
CA SER A 44 12.31 -5.45 -3.17
C SER A 44 12.95 -4.09 -2.95
N VAL A 45 12.22 -3.03 -3.28
CA VAL A 45 12.60 -1.64 -3.01
C VAL A 45 11.53 -0.96 -2.17
N ALA A 46 11.91 0.04 -1.38
CA ALA A 46 10.96 0.87 -0.65
C ALA A 46 10.04 1.65 -1.62
N ALA A 47 8.75 1.70 -1.29
CA ALA A 47 7.75 2.45 -2.06
C ALA A 47 7.61 3.89 -1.54
N GLY A 48 6.65 4.15 -0.65
CA GLY A 48 6.36 5.48 -0.09
C GLY A 48 5.44 6.35 -0.95
N GLU A 49 5.06 5.87 -2.13
CA GLU A 49 4.08 6.47 -3.04
C GLU A 49 3.30 5.36 -3.78
N PRO A 50 2.12 5.68 -4.38
CA PRO A 50 1.23 4.65 -4.95
C PRO A 50 1.79 3.97 -6.20
N PHE A 51 2.61 4.67 -6.98
CA PHE A 51 3.13 4.16 -8.25
C PHE A 51 4.61 3.85 -8.15
N PRO A 52 5.03 2.61 -8.49
CA PRO A 52 6.44 2.22 -8.47
C PRO A 52 7.25 2.86 -9.60
N PRO A 53 8.59 2.95 -9.46
CA PRO A 53 9.46 3.55 -10.48
C PRO A 53 9.38 2.89 -11.86
N SER A 54 8.86 1.67 -11.93
CA SER A 54 8.71 0.89 -13.16
C SER A 54 7.57 1.35 -14.07
N VAL A 55 6.67 2.23 -13.59
CA VAL A 55 5.61 2.82 -14.41
C VAL A 55 5.95 4.27 -14.77
N PRO A 56 5.53 4.78 -15.94
CA PRO A 56 5.96 6.08 -16.44
C PRO A 56 5.07 7.26 -15.97
N TYR A 57 4.16 7.06 -15.02
CA TYR A 57 3.16 8.06 -14.62
C TYR A 57 2.94 8.11 -13.10
N GLY A 58 2.25 9.16 -12.64
CA GLY A 58 1.76 9.28 -11.27
C GLY A 58 2.82 9.57 -10.20
N HIS A 59 4.05 9.92 -10.60
CA HIS A 59 5.13 10.24 -9.65
C HIS A 59 4.98 11.68 -9.15
N THR A 60 4.54 11.83 -7.91
CA THR A 60 4.34 13.14 -7.29
C THR A 60 5.63 13.80 -6.83
N GLY A 61 6.71 13.04 -6.72
CA GLY A 61 7.96 13.48 -6.08
C GLY A 61 7.88 13.61 -4.56
N GLN A 62 6.76 13.21 -3.96
CA GLN A 62 6.50 13.34 -2.52
C GLN A 62 6.38 11.97 -1.87
N LYS A 63 7.50 11.25 -1.78
CA LYS A 63 7.52 9.98 -1.07
C LYS A 63 7.37 10.18 0.43
N VAL A 64 6.54 9.33 1.06
CA VAL A 64 6.55 9.18 2.52
C VAL A 64 7.77 8.34 2.90
N THR A 65 8.61 8.89 3.76
CA THR A 65 9.80 8.22 4.30
C THR A 65 9.69 8.13 5.82
N TYR A 66 10.40 7.18 6.42
CA TYR A 66 10.44 7.00 7.86
C TYR A 66 10.83 8.29 8.59
N ASP A 67 9.93 8.78 9.44
CA ASP A 67 10.10 9.99 10.27
C ASP A 67 9.32 9.82 11.58
N PRO A 68 9.92 9.20 12.60
CA PRO A 68 9.23 8.95 13.86
C PRO A 68 8.85 10.22 14.60
N ALA A 69 9.58 11.33 14.42
CA ALA A 69 9.23 12.60 15.07
C ALA A 69 7.95 13.19 14.45
N LYS A 70 7.82 13.13 13.13
CA LYS A 70 6.61 13.55 12.42
C LYS A 70 5.43 12.63 12.72
N SER A 71 5.68 11.32 12.81
CA SER A 71 4.67 10.35 13.25
C SER A 71 4.11 10.73 14.63
N GLU A 72 5.00 10.95 15.60
CA GLU A 72 4.59 11.30 16.96
C GLU A 72 3.80 12.63 17.03
N ALA A 73 4.22 13.64 16.28
CA ALA A 73 3.50 14.90 16.18
C ALA A 73 2.08 14.72 15.61
N LEU A 74 1.90 13.83 14.62
CA LEU A 74 0.59 13.53 14.03
C LEU A 74 -0.30 12.73 14.98
N PHE A 75 0.25 11.76 15.73
CA PHE A 75 -0.49 11.08 16.80
C PHE A 75 -0.96 12.08 17.86
N ALA A 76 -0.08 13.00 18.29
CA ALA A 76 -0.43 14.03 19.25
C ALA A 76 -1.54 14.97 18.72
N ALA A 77 -1.48 15.36 17.44
CA ALA A 77 -2.52 16.17 16.79
C ALA A 77 -3.89 15.45 16.74
N ALA A 78 -3.88 14.12 16.66
CA ALA A 78 -5.09 13.28 16.73
C ALA A 78 -5.54 12.96 18.18
N GLY A 79 -4.84 13.52 19.18
CA GLY A 79 -5.16 13.37 20.60
C GLY A 79 -4.61 12.12 21.27
N TRP A 80 -3.68 11.41 20.63
CA TRP A 80 -2.99 10.23 21.19
C TRP A 80 -1.66 10.65 21.84
N LYS A 81 -1.36 10.10 23.01
CA LYS A 81 -0.13 10.38 23.75
C LYS A 81 0.50 9.07 24.22
N LYS A 82 1.82 9.03 24.29
CA LYS A 82 2.52 7.89 24.90
C LYS A 82 2.41 7.93 26.42
N ASN A 83 2.03 6.79 27.00
CA ASN A 83 2.03 6.58 28.46
C ASN A 83 3.45 6.27 28.98
N ALA A 84 3.57 5.98 30.29
CA ALA A 84 4.84 5.68 30.92
C ALA A 84 5.54 4.41 30.37
N GLN A 85 4.79 3.52 29.72
CA GLN A 85 5.30 2.32 29.06
C GLN A 85 5.65 2.56 27.59
N GLY A 86 5.52 3.79 27.10
CA GLY A 86 5.79 4.15 25.70
C GLY A 86 4.67 3.77 24.72
N MET A 87 3.51 3.30 25.23
CA MET A 87 2.36 2.92 24.40
C MET A 87 1.43 4.10 24.18
N TYR A 88 0.92 4.26 22.95
CA TYR A 88 -0.08 5.28 22.66
C TYR A 88 -1.39 4.98 23.39
N GLU A 89 -1.95 6.02 24.01
CA GLU A 89 -3.27 5.97 24.64
C GLU A 89 -4.04 7.26 24.40
N LYS A 90 -5.38 7.16 24.44
CA LYS A 90 -6.31 8.28 24.40
C LYS A 90 -7.44 8.01 25.39
N ASP A 91 -7.74 8.98 26.25
CA ASP A 91 -8.75 8.86 27.30
C ASP A 91 -8.55 7.62 28.20
N GLY A 92 -7.28 7.31 28.53
CA GLY A 92 -6.89 6.15 29.35
C GLY A 92 -7.02 4.80 28.64
N LYS A 93 -7.30 4.76 27.32
CA LYS A 93 -7.42 3.52 26.55
C LYS A 93 -6.20 3.37 25.64
N PRO A 94 -5.49 2.23 25.71
CA PRO A 94 -4.35 1.98 24.83
C PRO A 94 -4.80 1.83 23.37
N LEU A 95 -3.91 2.23 22.45
CA LEU A 95 -4.11 2.00 21.02
C LEU A 95 -3.79 0.53 20.72
N THR A 96 -4.83 -0.24 20.47
CA THR A 96 -4.73 -1.63 20.02
C THR A 96 -5.31 -1.74 18.62
N LEU A 97 -4.55 -2.31 17.68
CA LEU A 97 -4.95 -2.49 16.30
C LEU A 97 -5.04 -3.97 15.93
N ARG A 98 -6.10 -4.33 15.24
CA ARG A 98 -6.25 -5.64 14.59
C ARG A 98 -5.64 -5.56 13.21
N PHE A 99 -4.52 -6.25 13.01
CA PHE A 99 -3.83 -6.31 11.73
C PHE A 99 -4.17 -7.62 11.03
N ALA A 100 -5.02 -7.53 10.02
CA ALA A 100 -5.40 -8.66 9.18
C ALA A 100 -4.36 -8.88 8.08
N THR A 101 -3.94 -10.14 7.94
CA THR A 101 -2.97 -10.59 6.94
C THR A 101 -3.51 -11.80 6.19
N TRP A 102 -3.06 -12.01 4.96
CA TRP A 102 -3.42 -13.14 4.14
C TRP A 102 -2.21 -13.66 3.34
N GLY A 103 -2.32 -14.87 2.79
CA GLY A 103 -1.19 -15.45 2.04
C GLY A 103 -0.01 -15.85 2.94
N THR A 104 1.19 -15.89 2.38
CA THR A 104 2.37 -16.52 3.01
C THR A 104 3.55 -15.58 3.25
N LYS A 105 3.33 -14.25 3.22
CA LYS A 105 4.38 -13.23 3.40
C LYS A 105 4.74 -12.99 4.88
N THR A 106 4.92 -14.07 5.66
CA THR A 106 5.07 -14.01 7.12
C THR A 106 6.19 -13.08 7.58
N THR A 107 7.35 -13.11 6.93
CA THR A 107 8.49 -12.24 7.27
C THR A 107 8.12 -10.75 7.16
N LEU A 108 7.35 -10.35 6.15
CA LEU A 108 6.89 -8.97 6.00
C LEU A 108 5.89 -8.61 7.10
N TYR A 109 4.94 -9.51 7.42
CA TYR A 109 3.94 -9.27 8.45
C TYR A 109 4.56 -9.10 9.82
N GLU A 110 5.49 -9.98 10.19
CA GLU A 110 6.25 -9.92 11.45
C GLU A 110 7.09 -8.65 11.55
N ALA A 111 7.69 -8.21 10.45
CA ALA A 111 8.46 -6.97 10.41
C ALA A 111 7.57 -5.74 10.61
N ILE A 112 6.39 -5.69 9.96
CA ILE A 112 5.41 -4.62 10.16
C ILE A 112 4.90 -4.60 11.61
N GLU A 113 4.50 -5.76 12.14
CA GLU A 113 4.07 -5.90 13.53
C GLU A 113 5.14 -5.40 14.51
N SER A 114 6.38 -5.81 14.30
CA SER A 114 7.53 -5.40 15.13
C SER A 114 7.72 -3.88 15.12
N GLN A 115 7.64 -3.24 13.96
CA GLN A 115 7.76 -1.79 13.86
C GLN A 115 6.59 -1.05 14.52
N LEU A 116 5.36 -1.51 14.35
CA LEU A 116 4.19 -0.93 15.01
C LEU A 116 4.29 -1.04 16.54
N ARG A 117 4.71 -2.20 17.06
CA ARG A 117 4.94 -2.41 18.51
C ARG A 117 6.06 -1.54 19.04
N ALA A 118 7.18 -1.44 18.33
CA ALA A 118 8.29 -0.56 18.67
C ALA A 118 7.87 0.91 18.66
N GLY A 119 6.94 1.29 17.79
CA GLY A 119 6.34 2.62 17.73
C GLY A 119 5.40 2.95 18.89
N GLY A 120 4.97 1.95 19.68
CA GLY A 120 4.07 2.12 20.83
C GLY A 120 2.60 1.76 20.55
N ILE A 121 2.36 0.87 19.58
CA ILE A 121 1.01 0.37 19.25
C ILE A 121 0.91 -1.10 19.64
N ASP A 122 -0.14 -1.49 20.38
CA ASP A 122 -0.46 -2.90 20.56
C ASP A 122 -1.09 -3.47 19.30
N VAL A 123 -0.60 -4.62 18.82
CA VAL A 123 -1.06 -5.23 17.57
C VAL A 123 -1.58 -6.62 17.83
N LYS A 124 -2.79 -6.90 17.36
CA LYS A 124 -3.41 -8.23 17.34
C LYS A 124 -3.43 -8.73 15.91
N MET A 125 -2.55 -9.68 15.62
CA MET A 125 -2.50 -10.32 14.30
C MET A 125 -3.72 -11.20 14.08
N VAL A 126 -4.35 -11.08 12.92
CA VAL A 126 -5.47 -11.91 12.47
C VAL A 126 -5.15 -12.42 11.06
N HIS A 127 -5.06 -13.74 10.89
CA HIS A 127 -4.82 -14.32 9.58
C HIS A 127 -6.14 -14.74 8.94
N VAL A 128 -6.37 -14.29 7.70
CA VAL A 128 -7.52 -14.68 6.88
C VAL A 128 -7.04 -15.45 5.64
N GLN A 129 -7.89 -16.30 5.09
CA GLN A 129 -7.52 -17.06 3.89
C GLN A 129 -7.46 -16.17 2.64
N GLU A 130 -8.39 -15.23 2.55
CA GLU A 130 -8.55 -14.28 1.44
C GLU A 130 -8.96 -12.91 2.00
N PRO A 131 -8.54 -11.78 1.39
CA PRO A 131 -8.85 -10.44 1.90
C PRO A 131 -10.35 -10.14 2.05
N ASP A 132 -11.17 -10.66 1.15
CA ASP A 132 -12.64 -10.49 1.18
C ASP A 132 -13.34 -11.28 2.29
N LYS A 133 -12.61 -12.18 2.98
CA LYS A 133 -13.08 -12.93 4.15
C LYS A 133 -12.81 -12.23 5.48
N VAL A 134 -12.24 -11.05 5.45
CA VAL A 134 -11.87 -10.31 6.66
C VAL A 134 -13.07 -9.98 7.56
N ASP A 135 -14.25 -9.79 7.00
CA ASP A 135 -15.49 -9.56 7.77
C ASP A 135 -15.94 -10.82 8.56
N GLU A 136 -15.58 -12.03 8.10
CA GLU A 136 -15.91 -13.29 8.78
C GLU A 136 -15.17 -13.47 10.11
N VAL A 137 -14.01 -12.83 10.25
CA VAL A 137 -13.22 -12.82 11.50
C VAL A 137 -13.48 -11.57 12.37
N GLY A 138 -14.57 -10.85 12.07
CA GLY A 138 -15.01 -9.68 12.85
C GLY A 138 -14.32 -8.38 12.47
N GLY A 139 -13.83 -8.25 11.23
CA GLY A 139 -13.26 -7.03 10.69
C GLY A 139 -11.79 -6.81 11.06
N PHE A 140 -11.26 -5.65 10.74
CA PHE A 140 -9.87 -5.25 10.91
C PHE A 140 -9.76 -3.74 11.17
N ASP A 141 -8.61 -3.32 11.70
CA ASP A 141 -8.18 -1.91 11.70
C ASP A 141 -7.17 -1.66 10.59
N LEU A 142 -6.29 -2.64 10.35
CA LEU A 142 -5.29 -2.65 9.27
C LEU A 142 -5.40 -3.95 8.48
N LEU A 143 -5.38 -3.85 7.16
CA LEU A 143 -5.34 -4.99 6.24
C LEU A 143 -4.06 -4.93 5.39
N GLU A 144 -3.32 -6.04 5.32
CA GLU A 144 -2.25 -6.16 4.33
C GLU A 144 -2.85 -6.44 2.97
N GLU A 145 -2.40 -5.70 1.97
CA GLU A 145 -2.81 -5.86 0.58
C GLU A 145 -1.61 -5.75 -0.36
N ASP A 146 -1.72 -6.44 -1.48
CA ASP A 146 -0.78 -6.28 -2.59
C ASP A 146 -1.54 -6.18 -3.93
N TRP A 147 -1.21 -5.18 -4.72
CA TRP A 147 -1.89 -4.94 -5.98
C TRP A 147 -0.93 -4.57 -7.11
N SER A 148 -1.17 -5.13 -8.29
CA SER A 148 -0.59 -4.65 -9.53
C SER A 148 -1.28 -3.35 -9.93
N VAL A 149 -0.60 -2.22 -9.72
CA VAL A 149 -1.17 -0.89 -9.96
C VAL A 149 -1.21 -0.50 -11.44
N ALA A 150 -0.67 -1.34 -12.32
CA ALA A 150 -0.52 -1.07 -13.75
C ALA A 150 -0.63 -2.36 -14.61
N THR A 151 -1.61 -3.23 -14.35
CA THR A 151 -1.74 -4.55 -15.00
C THR A 151 -1.80 -4.46 -16.52
N THR A 152 -2.44 -3.44 -17.08
CA THR A 152 -2.56 -3.21 -18.53
C THR A 152 -1.86 -1.92 -18.97
N ASN A 153 -0.88 -1.45 -18.20
CA ASN A 153 -0.28 -0.12 -18.32
C ASN A 153 -1.32 1.02 -18.18
N ASP A 154 -2.46 0.72 -17.55
CA ASP A 154 -3.53 1.66 -17.24
C ASP A 154 -3.83 1.57 -15.73
N PRO A 155 -3.63 2.63 -14.94
CA PRO A 155 -3.89 2.62 -13.50
C PRO A 155 -5.38 2.75 -13.14
N TYR A 156 -6.23 3.12 -14.10
CA TYR A 156 -7.65 3.38 -13.85
C TYR A 156 -8.39 2.20 -13.19
N PRO A 157 -8.21 0.92 -13.63
CA PRO A 157 -8.90 -0.20 -13.00
C PRO A 157 -8.55 -0.36 -11.51
N TRP A 158 -7.27 -0.17 -11.16
CA TRP A 158 -6.83 -0.22 -9.77
C TRP A 158 -7.35 0.97 -8.95
N LEU A 159 -7.18 2.20 -9.45
CA LEU A 159 -7.67 3.40 -8.78
C LEU A 159 -9.17 3.34 -8.51
N ARG A 160 -9.94 2.94 -9.54
CA ARG A 160 -11.38 2.80 -9.43
C ARG A 160 -11.77 1.64 -8.51
N GLY A 161 -11.15 0.48 -8.66
CA GLY A 161 -11.48 -0.70 -7.85
C GLY A 161 -11.26 -0.45 -6.36
N MET A 162 -10.07 0.01 -6.00
CA MET A 162 -9.60 0.06 -4.61
C MET A 162 -9.99 1.33 -3.85
N LEU A 163 -10.14 2.46 -4.55
CA LEU A 163 -10.20 3.77 -3.89
C LEU A 163 -11.46 4.58 -4.23
N TYR A 164 -12.24 4.18 -5.23
CA TYR A 164 -13.49 4.86 -5.56
C TYR A 164 -14.59 4.50 -4.57
N SER A 165 -15.28 5.48 -3.99
CA SER A 165 -16.24 5.25 -2.90
C SER A 165 -17.44 4.39 -3.31
N LYS A 166 -17.79 4.41 -4.59
CA LYS A 166 -18.92 3.62 -5.15
C LYS A 166 -18.51 2.20 -5.58
N SER A 167 -17.25 1.82 -5.37
CA SER A 167 -16.79 0.44 -5.58
C SER A 167 -17.31 -0.49 -4.50
N GLY A 168 -17.43 -1.77 -4.83
CA GLY A 168 -17.95 -2.77 -3.90
C GLY A 168 -17.04 -2.99 -2.68
N LYS A 169 -17.63 -3.49 -1.59
CA LYS A 169 -16.90 -3.79 -0.35
C LYS A 169 -15.74 -4.78 -0.53
N ASN A 170 -15.85 -5.67 -1.50
CA ASN A 170 -14.85 -6.68 -1.82
C ASN A 170 -13.68 -6.15 -2.67
N THR A 171 -13.65 -4.85 -2.94
CA THR A 171 -12.55 -4.19 -3.65
C THR A 171 -12.04 -2.98 -2.86
N ASN A 172 -12.92 -2.05 -2.48
CA ASN A 172 -12.55 -0.95 -1.57
C ASN A 172 -12.64 -1.43 -0.11
N HIS A 173 -11.71 -2.28 0.32
CA HIS A 173 -11.67 -2.82 1.68
C HIS A 173 -11.49 -1.72 2.73
N SER A 174 -10.76 -0.66 2.41
CA SER A 174 -10.55 0.49 3.30
C SER A 174 -11.82 1.26 3.64
N ARG A 175 -12.85 1.17 2.82
CA ARG A 175 -14.01 2.08 2.85
C ARG A 175 -13.63 3.55 2.66
N TYR A 176 -12.48 3.80 2.00
CA TYR A 176 -12.10 5.15 1.65
C TYR A 176 -13.19 5.83 0.83
N ALA A 177 -13.52 7.06 1.19
CA ALA A 177 -14.51 7.86 0.49
C ALA A 177 -14.04 9.33 0.49
N SER A 178 -13.78 9.84 -0.71
CA SER A 178 -13.35 11.23 -0.93
C SER A 178 -14.07 11.78 -2.16
N PRO A 179 -14.97 12.75 -2.00
CA PRO A 179 -15.64 13.37 -3.15
C PRO A 179 -14.66 13.97 -4.17
N ALA A 180 -13.51 14.48 -3.71
CA ALA A 180 -12.48 15.01 -4.59
C ALA A 180 -11.83 13.90 -5.43
N PHE A 181 -11.52 12.76 -4.81
CA PHE A 181 -10.99 11.59 -5.53
C PHE A 181 -12.02 10.99 -6.48
N ASP A 182 -13.26 10.86 -6.02
CA ASP A 182 -14.36 10.33 -6.85
C ASP A 182 -14.56 11.15 -8.12
N ALA A 183 -14.51 12.48 -8.03
CA ALA A 183 -14.61 13.36 -9.20
C ALA A 183 -13.48 13.14 -10.21
N ILE A 184 -12.25 12.87 -9.75
CA ILE A 184 -11.13 12.53 -10.62
C ILE A 184 -11.38 11.22 -11.35
N ILE A 185 -11.90 10.21 -10.66
CA ILE A 185 -12.21 8.89 -11.24
C ILE A 185 -13.36 8.99 -12.25
N ASP A 186 -14.41 9.76 -11.93
CA ASP A 186 -15.53 9.98 -12.83
C ASP A 186 -15.07 10.71 -14.13
N GLU A 187 -14.18 11.71 -14.03
CA GLU A 187 -13.57 12.38 -15.19
C GLU A 187 -12.68 11.42 -16.00
N MET A 188 -11.86 10.61 -15.32
CA MET A 188 -10.97 9.64 -15.94
C MET A 188 -11.72 8.59 -16.76
N ALA A 189 -12.95 8.21 -16.32
CA ALA A 189 -13.79 7.23 -17.01
C ALA A 189 -14.17 7.65 -18.43
N THR A 190 -14.21 8.95 -18.71
CA THR A 190 -14.65 9.53 -20.00
C THR A 190 -13.52 10.19 -20.78
N ALA A 191 -12.32 10.32 -20.19
CA ALA A 191 -11.17 10.90 -20.85
C ALA A 191 -10.66 9.99 -21.99
N LEU A 192 -10.60 10.52 -23.21
CA LEU A 192 -10.12 9.81 -24.39
C LEU A 192 -8.70 10.22 -24.77
N ASP A 193 -8.33 11.45 -24.47
CA ASP A 193 -6.99 11.98 -24.75
C ASP A 193 -5.96 11.43 -23.76
N PRO A 194 -4.84 10.83 -24.22
CA PRO A 194 -3.79 10.30 -23.37
C PRO A 194 -3.19 11.35 -22.42
N ALA A 195 -2.94 12.57 -22.90
CA ALA A 195 -2.37 13.62 -22.05
C ALA A 195 -3.34 14.07 -20.94
N GLN A 196 -4.63 14.08 -21.23
CA GLN A 196 -5.66 14.31 -20.20
C GLN A 196 -5.67 13.17 -19.15
N LYS A 197 -5.56 11.91 -19.60
CA LYS A 197 -5.46 10.75 -18.69
C LYS A 197 -4.26 10.85 -17.77
N ASP A 198 -3.08 11.15 -18.31
CA ASP A 198 -1.85 11.30 -17.53
C ASP A 198 -1.99 12.42 -16.47
N ALA A 199 -2.61 13.54 -16.84
CA ALA A 199 -2.88 14.64 -15.91
C ALA A 199 -3.85 14.20 -14.78
N LEU A 200 -4.85 13.40 -15.09
CA LEU A 200 -5.80 12.87 -14.11
C LEU A 200 -5.14 11.83 -13.19
N VAL A 201 -4.26 10.98 -13.72
CA VAL A 201 -3.46 10.05 -12.92
C VAL A 201 -2.58 10.80 -11.93
N MET A 202 -1.96 11.89 -12.36
CA MET A 202 -1.17 12.75 -11.47
C MET A 202 -2.03 13.38 -10.38
N LYS A 203 -3.22 13.90 -10.69
CA LYS A 203 -4.17 14.43 -9.70
C LYS A 203 -4.60 13.35 -8.70
N ALA A 204 -4.89 12.15 -9.19
CA ALA A 204 -5.25 11.01 -8.35
C ALA A 204 -4.10 10.63 -7.39
N ALA A 205 -2.87 10.57 -7.89
CA ALA A 205 -1.69 10.31 -7.08
C ALA A 205 -1.50 11.37 -5.98
N GLN A 206 -1.63 12.66 -6.32
CA GLN A 206 -1.55 13.76 -5.36
C GLN A 206 -2.64 13.64 -4.28
N GLN A 207 -3.87 13.33 -4.66
CA GLN A 207 -4.97 13.14 -3.71
C GLN A 207 -4.73 11.94 -2.79
N ILE A 208 -4.20 10.84 -3.31
CA ILE A 208 -3.79 9.68 -2.52
C ILE A 208 -2.71 10.06 -1.50
N MET A 209 -1.69 10.80 -1.91
CA MET A 209 -0.63 11.26 -1.00
C MET A 209 -1.17 12.23 0.07
N GLU A 210 -2.16 13.07 -0.27
CA GLU A 210 -2.79 13.96 0.71
C GLU A 210 -3.68 13.21 1.69
N ASP A 211 -4.49 12.26 1.25
CA ASP A 211 -5.46 11.55 2.09
C ASP A 211 -4.89 10.32 2.79
N GLN A 212 -3.80 9.74 2.24
CA GLN A 212 -3.16 8.52 2.72
C GLN A 212 -4.16 7.37 2.95
N PRO A 213 -4.95 6.96 1.94
CA PRO A 213 -5.94 5.89 2.10
C PRO A 213 -5.30 4.53 2.34
N SER A 214 -4.09 4.33 1.83
CA SER A 214 -3.23 3.16 2.05
C SER A 214 -1.80 3.60 2.30
N ILE A 215 -1.05 2.78 3.03
CA ILE A 215 0.36 3.01 3.36
C ILE A 215 1.19 2.14 2.44
N PHE A 216 1.86 2.73 1.45
CA PHE A 216 2.64 2.05 0.42
C PHE A 216 4.02 1.70 0.98
N LEU A 217 4.33 0.41 1.09
CA LEU A 217 5.49 -0.09 1.82
C LEU A 217 6.65 -0.44 0.90
N ILE A 218 6.47 -1.47 0.08
CA ILE A 218 7.53 -2.02 -0.76
C ILE A 218 7.01 -2.42 -2.14
N VAL A 219 7.93 -2.48 -3.09
CA VAL A 219 7.71 -3.00 -4.44
C VAL A 219 8.63 -4.20 -4.65
N PRO A 220 8.11 -5.42 -4.84
CA PRO A 220 8.92 -6.58 -5.15
C PRO A 220 9.69 -6.42 -6.46
N THR A 221 10.87 -7.04 -6.50
CA THR A 221 11.71 -7.14 -7.70
C THR A 221 11.62 -8.55 -8.25
N THR A 222 11.33 -8.67 -9.53
CA THR A 222 11.33 -9.95 -10.23
C THR A 222 12.74 -10.32 -10.65
N THR A 223 13.21 -11.49 -10.22
CA THR A 223 14.49 -12.06 -10.60
C THR A 223 14.27 -13.39 -11.30
N VAL A 224 14.87 -13.56 -12.47
CA VAL A 224 14.88 -14.82 -13.20
C VAL A 224 16.28 -15.42 -13.15
N VAL A 225 16.35 -16.67 -12.71
CA VAL A 225 17.58 -17.47 -12.69
C VAL A 225 17.42 -18.63 -13.67
N GLY A 226 18.38 -18.81 -14.56
CA GLY A 226 18.36 -19.85 -15.57
C GLY A 226 19.73 -20.46 -15.82
N LYS A 227 19.77 -21.58 -16.56
CA LYS A 227 21.02 -22.15 -17.04
C LYS A 227 21.66 -21.24 -18.07
N SER A 228 23.00 -21.26 -18.16
CA SER A 228 23.77 -20.38 -19.07
C SER A 228 23.45 -20.61 -20.57
N ASN A 229 22.90 -21.76 -20.94
CA ASN A 229 22.49 -22.07 -22.30
C ASN A 229 21.08 -21.57 -22.65
N VAL A 230 20.33 -21.02 -21.70
CA VAL A 230 19.05 -20.33 -21.98
C VAL A 230 19.32 -18.89 -22.32
N LYS A 231 18.92 -18.47 -23.51
CA LYS A 231 19.20 -17.13 -24.07
C LYS A 231 17.91 -16.35 -24.29
N ASN A 232 18.07 -15.05 -24.48
CA ASN A 232 16.98 -14.12 -24.84
C ASN A 232 15.85 -14.02 -23.81
N VAL A 233 16.16 -14.30 -22.53
CA VAL A 233 15.21 -14.10 -21.43
C VAL A 233 15.04 -12.60 -21.19
N LYS A 234 13.82 -12.12 -21.37
CA LYS A 234 13.41 -10.74 -21.02
C LYS A 234 12.59 -10.77 -19.76
N ILE A 235 12.91 -9.87 -18.83
CA ILE A 235 12.15 -9.71 -17.58
C ILE A 235 11.33 -8.43 -17.71
N PHE A 236 10.03 -8.55 -17.49
CA PHE A 236 9.09 -7.43 -17.54
C PHE A 236 8.69 -7.02 -16.12
N PRO A 237 8.42 -5.73 -15.86
CA PRO A 237 7.90 -5.27 -14.57
C PRO A 237 6.60 -5.94 -14.16
N LEU A 238 5.78 -6.36 -15.13
CA LEU A 238 4.59 -7.15 -14.91
C LEU A 238 4.95 -8.64 -14.84
N ASP A 239 4.77 -9.24 -13.67
CA ASP A 239 5.21 -10.59 -13.31
C ASP A 239 4.42 -11.74 -13.99
N TYR A 240 3.40 -11.40 -14.79
CA TYR A 240 2.62 -12.39 -15.54
C TYR A 240 3.30 -12.88 -16.83
N TYR A 241 4.31 -12.19 -17.34
CA TYR A 241 4.95 -12.48 -18.62
C TYR A 241 6.42 -12.89 -18.43
N LEU A 242 6.65 -14.15 -18.08
CA LEU A 242 8.01 -14.69 -17.90
C LEU A 242 8.52 -15.42 -19.16
N LEU A 243 7.62 -16.04 -19.93
CA LEU A 243 7.98 -16.80 -21.12
C LEU A 243 7.59 -16.04 -22.40
N THR A 244 8.55 -15.84 -23.26
CA THR A 244 8.35 -15.23 -24.60
C THR A 244 8.80 -16.19 -25.72
N LYS A 245 8.30 -15.95 -26.91
CA LYS A 245 8.71 -16.70 -28.11
C LYS A 245 10.19 -16.56 -28.50
N ASP A 246 10.86 -15.56 -27.92
CA ASP A 246 12.25 -15.22 -28.25
C ASP A 246 13.26 -16.07 -27.45
N ILE A 247 12.81 -16.79 -26.42
CA ILE A 247 13.68 -17.64 -25.59
C ILE A 247 14.18 -18.82 -26.40
N THR A 248 15.51 -19.02 -26.40
CA THR A 248 16.18 -20.13 -27.07
C THR A 248 17.04 -20.91 -26.09
N VAL A 249 17.26 -22.18 -26.39
CA VAL A 249 18.18 -23.06 -25.66
C VAL A 249 19.27 -23.49 -26.64
N GLU A 250 20.52 -23.21 -26.30
CA GLU A 250 21.72 -23.57 -27.07
C GLU A 250 22.42 -24.79 -26.49
#